data_4de0424a468c9993d8b06a9d2db86235
#
_entry.id   4de0424a468c9993d8b06a9d2db86235
#
_cell.length_a   1.000
_cell.length_b   1.000
_cell.length_c   1.000
_cell.angle_alpha   90.00
_cell.angle_beta   90.00
_cell.angle_gamma   90.00
#
_symmetry.space_group_name_H-M   'P 1'
#
loop_
_entity.id
_entity.type
_entity.pdbx_description
1 polymer ?
#
loop_
_entity_poly.entity_id
_entity_poly.type
_entity_poly.pdbx_seq_one_letter_code
_entity_poly.pdbx_strand_id
1 'polypeptide(L)'
;MLTIKDFTTDHENLVNLLSVATYGNYWPVIKAFKSDKEKGLFDDCECREDKWAKALMHGKGVVVYDCYEMDSELNDDEEPTKHYLTMDNVRKGLELMRDEYPRHYADLMEEEDDAITGDVWLQLAVFGELVYG
;
A
#
# COMPACT_ATOMS: atom_id res chain seq x y z
N MET A 1 -17.49 -1.92 7.73
CA MET A 1 -16.04 -1.79 7.68
C MET A 1 -15.39 -3.01 8.31
N LEU A 2 -14.40 -3.59 7.65
CA LEU A 2 -13.72 -4.77 8.18
C LEU A 2 -12.75 -4.37 9.28
N THR A 3 -12.79 -5.09 10.38
CA THR A 3 -11.85 -4.93 11.49
C THR A 3 -11.02 -6.20 11.61
N ILE A 4 -9.70 -6.06 11.56
CA ILE A 4 -8.77 -7.16 11.79
C ILE A 4 -8.15 -6.92 13.15
N LYS A 5 -8.71 -7.60 14.17
CA LYS A 5 -8.19 -7.59 15.54
C LYS A 5 -7.74 -6.18 15.97
N ASP A 6 -8.68 -5.28 16.05
CA ASP A 6 -8.52 -3.87 16.49
C ASP A 6 -7.96 -2.90 15.44
N PHE A 7 -7.45 -3.38 14.30
CA PHE A 7 -7.08 -2.46 13.23
C PHE A 7 -8.30 -2.15 12.36
N THR A 8 -8.66 -0.88 12.31
CA THR A 8 -9.81 -0.42 11.53
C THR A 8 -9.33 0.23 10.23
N THR A 9 -9.83 -0.25 9.10
CA THR A 9 -9.45 0.25 7.77
C THR A 9 -10.27 1.49 7.39
N ASP A 10 -10.16 2.56 8.19
CA ASP A 10 -10.76 3.86 7.86
C ASP A 10 -9.76 4.72 7.09
N HIS A 11 -10.21 5.89 6.65
CA HIS A 11 -9.41 6.79 5.82
C HIS A 11 -8.11 7.20 6.50
N GLU A 12 -8.17 7.62 7.75
CA GLU A 12 -6.99 8.10 8.48
C GLU A 12 -5.96 6.98 8.67
N ASN A 13 -6.41 5.80 9.08
CA ASN A 13 -5.52 4.66 9.26
C ASN A 13 -4.90 4.22 7.93
N LEU A 14 -5.66 4.27 6.85
CA LEU A 14 -5.13 3.96 5.51
C LEU A 14 -4.08 4.97 5.07
N VAL A 15 -4.31 6.26 5.30
CA VAL A 15 -3.33 7.30 4.99
C VAL A 15 -2.02 7.04 5.73
N ASN A 16 -2.10 6.75 7.02
CA ASN A 16 -0.91 6.48 7.83
C ASN A 16 -0.18 5.21 7.36
N LEU A 17 -0.93 4.14 7.10
CA LEU A 17 -0.36 2.88 6.64
C LEU A 17 0.34 3.03 5.28
N LEU A 18 -0.29 3.71 4.34
CA LEU A 18 0.29 3.97 3.02
C LEU A 18 1.50 4.89 3.11
N SER A 19 1.48 5.86 4.03
CA SER A 19 2.60 6.76 4.23
C SER A 19 3.85 6.00 4.71
N VAL A 20 3.71 5.13 5.73
CA VAL A 20 4.86 4.37 6.22
C VAL A 20 5.32 3.31 5.22
N ALA A 21 4.41 2.82 4.38
CA ALA A 21 4.75 1.84 3.34
C ALA A 21 5.58 2.45 2.21
N THR A 22 5.43 3.74 1.93
CA THR A 22 6.10 4.41 0.83
C THR A 22 7.28 5.27 1.27
N TYR A 23 7.21 5.84 2.47
CA TYR A 23 8.26 6.70 2.96
C TYR A 23 9.52 5.89 3.28
N GLY A 24 10.61 6.21 2.61
CA GLY A 24 11.89 5.52 2.82
C GLY A 24 12.03 4.19 2.09
N ASN A 25 11.02 3.75 1.35
CA ASN A 25 11.06 2.54 0.57
C ASN A 25 11.17 2.90 -0.92
N TYR A 26 12.00 2.19 -1.65
CA TYR A 26 12.34 2.54 -3.03
C TYR A 26 11.61 1.70 -4.08
N TRP A 27 11.11 0.52 -3.70
CA TRP A 27 10.51 -0.35 -4.69
C TRP A 27 9.09 0.06 -5.08
N PRO A 28 8.23 0.54 -4.16
CA PRO A 28 6.85 0.81 -4.53
C PRO A 28 6.67 2.21 -5.08
N VAL A 29 6.00 2.29 -6.22
CA VAL A 29 5.44 3.54 -6.72
C VAL A 29 3.95 3.33 -6.86
N ILE A 30 3.16 4.09 -6.10
CA ILE A 30 1.71 3.94 -6.06
C ILE A 30 1.06 5.05 -6.84
N LYS A 31 0.07 4.69 -7.68
CA LYS A 31 -0.68 5.66 -8.47
C LYS A 31 -2.16 5.29 -8.49
N ALA A 32 -3.01 6.29 -8.32
CA ALA A 32 -4.44 6.13 -8.52
C ALA A 32 -4.73 5.96 -10.02
N PHE A 33 -5.84 5.33 -10.35
CA PHE A 33 -6.24 5.18 -11.74
C PHE A 33 -6.57 6.54 -12.36
N LYS A 34 -6.09 6.74 -13.59
CA LYS A 34 -6.32 7.96 -14.34
C LYS A 34 -7.79 8.23 -14.54
N SER A 35 -8.59 7.19 -14.81
CA SER A 35 -10.04 7.33 -15.00
C SER A 35 -10.74 7.87 -13.77
N ASP A 36 -10.31 7.46 -12.56
CA ASP A 36 -10.90 7.96 -11.32
C ASP A 36 -10.55 9.43 -11.10
N LYS A 37 -9.33 9.81 -11.45
CA LYS A 37 -8.89 11.21 -11.40
C LYS A 37 -9.71 12.07 -12.38
N GLU A 38 -9.94 11.59 -13.57
CA GLU A 38 -10.70 12.30 -14.60
C GLU A 38 -12.16 12.49 -14.20
N LYS A 39 -12.71 11.59 -13.39
CA LYS A 39 -14.08 11.68 -12.87
C LYS A 39 -14.20 12.62 -11.66
N GLY A 40 -13.10 13.22 -11.23
CA GLY A 40 -13.10 14.18 -10.12
C GLY A 40 -13.09 13.55 -8.74
N LEU A 41 -12.82 12.26 -8.62
CA LEU A 41 -12.82 11.57 -7.33
C LEU A 41 -11.85 12.18 -6.32
N PHE A 42 -10.75 12.75 -6.80
CA PHE A 42 -9.66 13.27 -5.96
C PHE A 42 -9.60 14.78 -5.86
N ASP A 43 -10.62 15.47 -6.34
CA ASP A 43 -10.60 16.94 -6.38
C ASP A 43 -10.48 17.58 -5.00
N ASP A 44 -10.97 16.91 -3.96
CA ASP A 44 -10.92 17.40 -2.58
C ASP A 44 -9.74 16.83 -1.78
N CYS A 45 -8.84 16.09 -2.42
CA CYS A 45 -7.70 15.48 -1.74
C CYS A 45 -6.51 16.44 -1.71
N GLU A 46 -5.83 16.51 -0.56
CA GLU A 46 -4.70 17.41 -0.35
C GLU A 46 -3.36 16.80 -0.74
N CYS A 47 -3.20 15.48 -0.60
CA CYS A 47 -1.95 14.80 -0.90
C CYS A 47 -2.20 13.45 -1.58
N ARG A 48 -1.12 12.83 -2.03
CA ARG A 48 -1.21 11.54 -2.73
C ARG A 48 -1.78 10.42 -1.84
N GLU A 49 -1.42 10.38 -0.57
CA GLU A 49 -1.90 9.37 0.36
C GLU A 49 -3.41 9.49 0.57
N ASP A 50 -3.94 10.71 0.61
CA ASP A 50 -5.38 10.95 0.65
C ASP A 50 -6.08 10.37 -0.57
N LYS A 51 -5.49 10.56 -1.75
CA LYS A 51 -6.03 10.04 -3.01
C LYS A 51 -6.10 8.51 -2.98
N TRP A 52 -5.02 7.87 -2.55
CA TRP A 52 -4.96 6.41 -2.48
C TRP A 52 -5.96 5.84 -1.49
N ALA A 53 -6.02 6.44 -0.30
CA ALA A 53 -6.96 6.00 0.73
C ALA A 53 -8.40 6.17 0.25
N LYS A 54 -8.71 7.29 -0.40
CA LYS A 54 -10.04 7.53 -0.94
C LYS A 54 -10.41 6.52 -2.03
N ALA A 55 -9.47 6.22 -2.92
CA ALA A 55 -9.70 5.20 -3.96
C ALA A 55 -10.03 3.84 -3.33
N LEU A 56 -9.27 3.43 -2.32
CA LEU A 56 -9.51 2.16 -1.62
C LEU A 56 -10.87 2.16 -0.90
N MET A 57 -11.21 3.26 -0.23
CA MET A 57 -12.48 3.37 0.49
C MET A 57 -13.69 3.34 -0.45
N HIS A 58 -13.53 3.81 -1.69
CA HIS A 58 -14.57 3.79 -2.70
C HIS A 58 -14.58 2.52 -3.55
N GLY A 59 -13.77 1.52 -3.19
CA GLY A 59 -13.74 0.26 -3.90
C GLY A 59 -13.04 0.31 -5.25
N LYS A 60 -12.20 1.34 -5.49
CA LYS A 60 -11.56 1.54 -6.80
C LYS A 60 -10.18 0.91 -6.92
N GLY A 61 -9.43 0.86 -5.83
CA GLY A 61 -8.07 0.35 -5.86
C GLY A 61 -7.07 1.36 -6.42
N VAL A 62 -5.80 0.97 -6.35
CA VAL A 62 -4.67 1.74 -6.88
C VAL A 62 -3.70 0.79 -7.57
N VAL A 63 -2.80 1.34 -8.38
CA VAL A 63 -1.75 0.57 -9.03
C VAL A 63 -0.46 0.72 -8.23
N VAL A 64 0.20 -0.41 -7.96
CA VAL A 64 1.52 -0.43 -7.32
C VAL A 64 2.52 -0.92 -8.36
N TYR A 65 3.48 -0.08 -8.71
CA TYR A 65 4.56 -0.45 -9.61
C TYR A 65 5.74 -0.94 -8.78
N ASP A 66 6.25 -2.12 -9.13
CA ASP A 66 7.46 -2.65 -8.51
C ASP A 66 8.67 -2.17 -9.32
N CYS A 67 9.33 -1.16 -8.80
CA CYS A 67 10.49 -0.55 -9.45
C CYS A 67 11.82 -1.13 -8.99
N TYR A 68 11.82 -2.04 -8.03
CA TYR A 68 13.05 -2.62 -7.50
C TYR A 68 13.74 -3.55 -8.51
N GLU A 69 12.94 -4.24 -9.34
CA GLU A 69 13.47 -5.13 -10.38
C GLU A 69 13.94 -4.38 -11.63
N MET A 70 13.80 -3.07 -11.66
CA MET A 70 14.31 -2.28 -12.78
C MET A 70 15.82 -2.17 -12.67
N ASP A 71 16.50 -2.94 -13.51
CA ASP A 71 17.93 -2.83 -13.66
C ASP A 71 18.24 -1.57 -14.49
N SER A 72 19.22 -0.79 -14.05
CA SER A 72 19.65 0.41 -14.77
C SER A 72 20.19 0.11 -16.16
N GLU A 73 20.48 -1.16 -16.45
CA GLU A 73 20.96 -1.61 -17.76
C GLU A 73 19.81 -1.97 -18.71
N LEU A 74 18.57 -1.97 -18.22
CA LEU A 74 17.43 -2.27 -19.06
C LEU A 74 17.10 -1.11 -19.99
N ASN A 75 16.55 -1.44 -21.16
CA ASN A 75 16.15 -0.47 -22.15
C ASN A 75 15.02 0.43 -21.62
N ASP A 76 14.96 1.67 -22.10
CA ASP A 76 13.91 2.63 -21.76
C ASP A 76 12.51 2.12 -22.05
N ASP A 77 12.39 1.02 -22.81
CA ASP A 77 11.12 0.42 -23.20
C ASP A 77 10.57 -0.56 -22.14
N GLU A 78 11.34 -0.91 -21.11
CA GLU A 78 10.87 -1.82 -20.08
C GLU A 78 10.09 -1.08 -19.00
N GLU A 79 8.85 -1.51 -18.80
CA GLU A 79 7.99 -0.98 -17.75
C GLU A 79 8.14 -1.81 -16.48
N PRO A 80 8.04 -1.18 -15.29
CA PRO A 80 8.02 -1.92 -14.03
C PRO A 80 6.79 -2.83 -13.97
N THR A 81 6.90 -3.90 -13.21
CA THR A 81 5.80 -4.82 -13.00
C THR A 81 4.67 -4.10 -12.26
N LYS A 82 3.46 -4.27 -12.75
CA LYS A 82 2.25 -3.66 -12.18
C LYS A 82 1.53 -4.63 -11.28
N HIS A 83 1.13 -4.15 -10.12
CA HIS A 83 0.24 -4.88 -9.21
C HIS A 83 -0.94 -3.99 -8.85
N TYR A 84 -2.06 -4.60 -8.55
CA TYR A 84 -3.25 -3.86 -8.16
C TYR A 84 -3.47 -4.04 -6.66
N LEU A 85 -3.68 -2.93 -5.97
CA LEU A 85 -3.97 -2.93 -4.54
C LEU A 85 -5.42 -2.52 -4.35
N THR A 86 -6.22 -3.42 -3.81
CA THR A 86 -7.62 -3.20 -3.47
C THR A 86 -7.79 -3.27 -1.97
N MET A 87 -8.97 -2.92 -1.46
CA MET A 87 -9.24 -3.04 -0.04
C MET A 87 -9.08 -4.49 0.45
N ASP A 88 -9.46 -5.47 -0.37
CA ASP A 88 -9.27 -6.88 -0.02
C ASP A 88 -7.80 -7.24 0.15
N ASN A 89 -6.93 -6.71 -0.70
CA ASN A 89 -5.48 -6.89 -0.57
C ASN A 89 -4.94 -6.23 0.69
N VAL A 90 -5.44 -5.04 1.02
CA VAL A 90 -5.06 -4.33 2.25
C VAL A 90 -5.34 -5.21 3.47
N ARG A 91 -6.55 -5.74 3.54
CA ARG A 91 -7.00 -6.59 4.64
C ARG A 91 -6.21 -7.89 4.71
N LYS A 92 -5.98 -8.53 3.56
CA LYS A 92 -5.24 -9.78 3.50
C LYS A 92 -3.79 -9.58 3.94
N GLY A 93 -3.16 -8.47 3.55
CA GLY A 93 -1.82 -8.14 4.00
C GLY A 93 -1.74 -7.96 5.52
N LEU A 94 -2.75 -7.31 6.11
CA LEU A 94 -2.85 -7.15 7.55
C LEU A 94 -3.01 -8.49 8.27
N GLU A 95 -3.85 -9.38 7.73
CA GLU A 95 -4.04 -10.73 8.29
C GLU A 95 -2.75 -11.54 8.25
N LEU A 96 -2.06 -11.52 7.11
CA LEU A 96 -0.78 -12.22 6.96
C LEU A 96 0.28 -11.68 7.92
N MET A 97 0.34 -10.36 8.07
CA MET A 97 1.29 -9.74 8.99
C MET A 97 0.98 -10.14 10.43
N ARG A 98 -0.30 -10.13 10.82
CA ARG A 98 -0.72 -10.57 12.15
C ARG A 98 -0.30 -12.02 12.42
N ASP A 99 -0.51 -12.90 11.44
CA ASP A 99 -0.31 -14.34 11.62
C ASP A 99 1.15 -14.76 11.47
N GLU A 100 1.89 -14.14 10.55
CA GLU A 100 3.25 -14.54 10.21
C GLU A 100 4.32 -13.61 10.75
N TYR A 101 3.98 -12.33 11.00
CA TYR A 101 4.92 -11.32 11.49
C TYR A 101 4.28 -10.53 12.62
N PRO A 102 3.92 -11.20 13.73
CA PRO A 102 3.14 -10.57 14.81
C PRO A 102 3.85 -9.39 15.47
N ARG A 103 5.19 -9.34 15.46
CA ARG A 103 5.93 -8.21 16.02
C ARG A 103 5.68 -6.93 15.21
N HIS A 104 5.71 -7.04 13.88
CA HIS A 104 5.41 -5.89 13.02
C HIS A 104 3.94 -5.46 13.14
N TYR A 105 3.04 -6.43 13.28
CA TYR A 105 1.64 -6.12 13.52
C TYR A 105 1.44 -5.39 14.84
N ALA A 106 2.14 -5.81 15.90
CA ALA A 106 2.09 -5.15 17.19
C ALA A 106 2.62 -3.71 17.11
N ASP A 107 3.73 -3.49 16.39
CA ASP A 107 4.28 -2.16 16.18
C ASP A 107 3.27 -1.25 15.48
N LEU A 108 2.55 -1.79 14.49
CA LEU A 108 1.50 -1.05 13.80
C LEU A 108 0.37 -0.65 14.76
N MET A 109 -0.09 -1.59 15.60
CA MET A 109 -1.18 -1.36 16.53
C MET A 109 -0.80 -0.37 17.65
N GLU A 110 0.48 -0.32 18.02
CA GLU A 110 0.99 0.58 19.06
C GLU A 110 1.45 1.93 18.52
N GLU A 111 1.23 2.15 17.22
CA GLU A 111 1.67 3.36 16.53
C GLU A 111 3.19 3.59 16.60
N GLU A 112 3.94 2.50 16.72
CA GLU A 112 5.40 2.48 16.66
C GLU A 112 5.89 2.00 15.29
N ASP A 113 5.00 2.02 14.31
CA ASP A 113 5.28 1.60 12.95
C ASP A 113 6.29 2.54 12.28
N ASP A 114 7.17 1.94 11.49
CA ASP A 114 8.18 2.64 10.72
C ASP A 114 8.16 2.15 9.27
N ALA A 115 9.13 2.61 8.47
CA ALA A 115 9.23 2.22 7.06
C ALA A 115 9.34 0.71 6.88
N ILE A 116 9.99 0.00 7.80
CA ILE A 116 10.15 -1.45 7.74
C ILE A 116 8.79 -2.13 7.93
N THR A 117 8.03 -1.70 8.93
CA THR A 117 6.69 -2.22 9.20
C THR A 117 5.76 -1.99 8.00
N GLY A 118 5.81 -0.79 7.44
CA GLY A 118 5.02 -0.46 6.24
C GLY A 118 5.42 -1.29 5.04
N ASP A 119 6.72 -1.53 4.84
CA ASP A 119 7.23 -2.35 3.75
C ASP A 119 6.77 -3.81 3.88
N VAL A 120 6.85 -4.38 5.08
CA VAL A 120 6.37 -5.74 5.33
C VAL A 120 4.90 -5.87 4.97
N TRP A 121 4.07 -4.95 5.46
CA TRP A 121 2.64 -4.97 5.14
C TRP A 121 2.40 -4.87 3.64
N LEU A 122 3.05 -3.92 2.96
CA LEU A 122 2.79 -3.68 1.54
C LEU A 122 3.19 -4.88 0.69
N GLN A 123 4.34 -5.51 0.99
CA GLN A 123 4.75 -6.72 0.29
C GLN A 123 3.73 -7.84 0.48
N LEU A 124 3.24 -8.04 1.70
CA LEU A 124 2.22 -9.06 1.98
C LEU A 124 0.91 -8.75 1.26
N ALA A 125 0.53 -7.48 1.19
CA ALA A 125 -0.69 -7.06 0.49
C ALA A 125 -0.57 -7.25 -1.02
N VAL A 126 0.58 -6.96 -1.60
CA VAL A 126 0.81 -6.98 -3.05
C VAL A 126 1.22 -8.37 -3.52
N PHE A 127 2.15 -9.01 -2.85
CA PHE A 127 2.76 -10.27 -3.28
C PHE A 127 2.22 -11.49 -2.54
N GLY A 128 1.63 -11.32 -1.35
CA GLY A 128 1.23 -12.41 -0.49
C GLY A 128 2.37 -13.03 0.30
N GLU A 129 3.60 -12.51 0.14
CA GLU A 129 4.80 -13.00 0.83
C GLU A 129 5.87 -11.91 0.81
N LEU A 130 6.90 -12.05 1.64
CA LEU A 130 8.05 -11.15 1.58
C LEU A 130 8.95 -11.56 0.43
N VAL A 131 9.13 -10.65 -0.52
CA VAL A 131 9.98 -10.83 -1.71
C VAL A 131 11.33 -10.15 -1.51
N TYR A 132 11.32 -8.99 -0.88
CA TYR A 132 12.54 -8.21 -0.61
C TYR A 132 12.87 -8.25 0.88
N GLY A 133 14.09 -8.58 1.17
CA GLY A 133 14.56 -8.75 2.54
C GLY A 133 14.80 -7.48 3.33
#